data_74c9e48dbb62c4cdb03dc8e6bc78ea80
#
_entry.id   74c9e48dbb62c4cdb03dc8e6bc78ea80
#
_cell.length_a   1.000
_cell.length_b   1.000
_cell.length_c   1.000
_cell.angle_alpha   90.00
_cell.angle_beta   90.00
_cell.angle_gamma   90.00
#
_symmetry.space_group_name_H-M   'P 1'
#
loop_
_entity.id
_entity.type
_entity.pdbx_description
1 polymer ?
#
loop_
_entity_poly.entity_id
_entity_poly.type
_entity_poly.pdbx_seq_one_letter_code
_entity_poly.pdbx_strand_id
1 'polypeptide(L)'
;MKTDIEIAQEAILWPIEKVAETIGLTREELELYGNYKAKFSDEFINRVKDNPDGKLILVTAINPTPAGEGKTTITVGLGQAFGKLGKKAVIALREPSLGPCFGIKGGAAGGGMAQVVPMEDLNLHFTGDFHAITSANNLLAALIDNHIQQGNELRIDTRQITWKRCLDMNDRALRNIVIGLGKKTDGFVREDHFVITVASEIMAILCLSKDMDDLKDRLSKIIVAFDLDGNPVTAGMLKAVGSMAALLKDALKPNIIQTLEHTPALVHGGPFANIAHGCNSVRATHTALKIADYCITEAGFGADLGAEKFMDIKCRMSGLKPDVVVLVATIKALKYNGGVPKSEVSKPDMDALRKGIVNLEKHIENLQKFGVPVVVTLNKFITDTDDETNFVKDFCENMGADFALAEVWEKGGDGGIELANRVLQTLESKQSNFAPIYPLDISIEDKIKTICTEIYGAGDVVFEPAARKQMDILTKLGFDNIPICMAKTQYSLSDNPALLGRPSNFTITVRDMYVSAGAGFIVVLTGDIMTMPGLPKQPAAYSIDVDKNGRITGLF
;
A
#
# COMPACT_ATOMS: atom_id res chain seq x y z
N MET A 1 18.38 -9.09 -23.01
CA MET A 1 17.12 -8.36 -22.76
C MET A 1 17.51 -7.13 -21.96
N LYS A 2 16.97 -5.94 -22.26
CA LYS A 2 17.25 -4.72 -21.49
C LYS A 2 16.69 -4.83 -20.09
N THR A 3 17.35 -4.23 -19.12
CA THR A 3 16.84 -4.08 -17.74
C THR A 3 15.73 -3.02 -17.68
N ASP A 4 14.93 -3.03 -16.60
CA ASP A 4 13.84 -2.06 -16.44
C ASP A 4 14.35 -0.61 -16.44
N ILE A 5 15.51 -0.35 -15.81
CA ILE A 5 16.13 0.99 -15.82
C ILE A 5 16.59 1.40 -17.22
N GLU A 6 17.16 0.48 -18.03
CA GLU A 6 17.57 0.78 -19.41
C GLU A 6 16.37 1.12 -20.29
N ILE A 7 15.26 0.40 -20.13
CA ILE A 7 13.99 0.68 -20.85
C ILE A 7 13.48 2.07 -20.46
N ALA A 8 13.45 2.39 -19.18
CA ALA A 8 12.99 3.69 -18.68
C ALA A 8 13.86 4.86 -19.15
N GLN A 9 15.18 4.68 -19.18
CA GLN A 9 16.15 5.71 -19.61
C GLN A 9 16.13 5.97 -21.12
N GLU A 10 15.70 5.01 -21.92
CA GLU A 10 15.56 5.16 -23.38
C GLU A 10 14.18 5.70 -23.78
N ALA A 11 13.24 5.80 -22.83
CA ALA A 11 11.89 6.24 -23.11
C ALA A 11 11.85 7.71 -23.56
N ILE A 12 11.01 8.00 -24.55
CA ILE A 12 10.74 9.37 -25.01
C ILE A 12 9.59 9.92 -24.16
N LEU A 13 9.93 10.74 -23.16
CA LEU A 13 8.95 11.34 -22.26
C LEU A 13 8.27 12.55 -22.88
N TRP A 14 6.98 12.70 -22.66
CA TRP A 14 6.28 13.96 -22.92
C TRP A 14 6.53 14.95 -21.78
N PRO A 15 6.58 16.25 -22.07
CA PRO A 15 6.47 17.24 -21.02
C PRO A 15 5.21 17.01 -20.20
N ILE A 16 5.30 17.20 -18.87
CA ILE A 16 4.19 16.85 -17.98
C ILE A 16 2.92 17.65 -18.26
N GLU A 17 3.07 18.87 -18.76
CA GLU A 17 1.93 19.70 -19.19
C GLU A 17 1.14 19.01 -20.30
N LYS A 18 1.83 18.41 -21.27
CA LYS A 18 1.16 17.66 -22.36
C LYS A 18 0.43 16.42 -21.85
N VAL A 19 0.99 15.73 -20.85
CA VAL A 19 0.32 14.59 -20.19
C VAL A 19 -0.94 15.08 -19.47
N ALA A 20 -0.83 16.19 -18.75
CA ALA A 20 -1.94 16.79 -18.00
C ALA A 20 -3.07 17.28 -18.90
N GLU A 21 -2.76 17.83 -20.09
CA GLU A 21 -3.76 18.22 -21.10
C GLU A 21 -4.66 17.05 -21.50
N THR A 22 -4.17 15.80 -21.54
CA THR A 22 -4.98 14.62 -21.90
C THR A 22 -6.11 14.34 -20.92
N ILE A 23 -6.00 14.86 -19.70
CA ILE A 23 -7.01 14.73 -18.64
C ILE A 23 -7.69 16.06 -18.29
N GLY A 24 -7.48 17.08 -19.13
CA GLY A 24 -8.19 18.35 -19.07
C GLY A 24 -7.65 19.36 -18.07
N LEU A 25 -6.34 19.29 -17.75
CA LEU A 25 -5.66 20.31 -16.95
C LEU A 25 -4.99 21.34 -17.84
N THR A 26 -4.91 22.56 -17.29
CA THR A 26 -4.07 23.63 -17.85
C THR A 26 -2.74 23.72 -17.13
N ARG A 27 -1.79 24.45 -17.72
CA ARG A 27 -0.45 24.65 -17.14
C ARG A 27 -0.50 25.33 -15.75
N GLU A 28 -1.46 26.25 -15.57
CA GLU A 28 -1.62 27.03 -14.33
C GLU A 28 -2.12 26.18 -13.16
N GLU A 29 -2.70 25.02 -13.44
CA GLU A 29 -3.20 24.07 -12.43
C GLU A 29 -2.14 23.09 -11.94
N LEU A 30 -0.89 23.21 -12.46
CA LEU A 30 0.23 22.37 -12.14
C LEU A 30 1.33 23.14 -11.39
N GLU A 31 1.85 22.54 -10.34
CA GLU A 31 3.10 22.94 -9.70
C GLU A 31 4.23 22.05 -10.22
N LEU A 32 5.07 22.55 -11.12
CA LEU A 32 6.08 21.76 -11.80
C LEU A 32 7.25 21.39 -10.88
N TYR A 33 7.66 20.14 -10.94
CA TYR A 33 8.88 19.60 -10.35
C TYR A 33 9.83 19.11 -11.46
N GLY A 34 10.31 20.04 -12.29
CA GLY A 34 11.01 19.76 -13.53
C GLY A 34 10.07 19.54 -14.71
N ASN A 35 10.58 18.90 -15.76
CA ASN A 35 9.85 18.78 -17.04
C ASN A 35 8.83 17.62 -17.09
N TYR A 36 8.99 16.60 -16.23
CA TYR A 36 8.31 15.32 -16.39
C TYR A 36 7.47 14.90 -15.19
N LYS A 37 7.39 15.74 -14.15
CA LYS A 37 6.58 15.51 -12.96
C LYS A 37 6.03 16.82 -12.43
N ALA A 38 4.87 16.76 -11.79
CA ALA A 38 4.22 17.92 -11.19
C ALA A 38 3.32 17.48 -10.03
N LYS A 39 2.88 18.45 -9.23
CA LYS A 39 1.77 18.32 -8.30
C LYS A 39 0.55 19.06 -8.82
N PHE A 40 -0.63 18.61 -8.40
CA PHE A 40 -1.85 19.35 -8.65
C PHE A 40 -2.00 20.55 -7.70
N SER A 41 -2.47 21.68 -8.24
CA SER A 41 -2.83 22.80 -7.38
C SER A 41 -4.13 22.51 -6.60
N ASP A 42 -4.31 23.18 -5.46
CA ASP A 42 -5.56 23.05 -4.70
C ASP A 42 -6.75 23.66 -5.45
N GLU A 43 -6.53 24.70 -6.29
CA GLU A 43 -7.53 25.29 -7.17
C GLU A 43 -8.07 24.26 -8.16
N PHE A 44 -7.19 23.48 -8.77
CA PHE A 44 -7.60 22.40 -9.66
C PHE A 44 -8.45 21.34 -8.94
N ILE A 45 -7.99 20.83 -7.80
CA ILE A 45 -8.73 19.83 -7.03
C ILE A 45 -10.12 20.35 -6.64
N ASN A 46 -10.21 21.62 -6.23
CA ASN A 46 -11.49 22.26 -5.94
C ASN A 46 -12.39 22.42 -7.17
N ARG A 47 -11.82 22.70 -8.34
CA ARG A 47 -12.58 22.81 -9.59
C ARG A 47 -13.24 21.50 -10.01
N VAL A 48 -12.56 20.37 -9.81
CA VAL A 48 -13.06 19.06 -10.28
C VAL A 48 -13.82 18.26 -9.23
N LYS A 49 -13.82 18.67 -7.96
CA LYS A 49 -14.38 17.90 -6.84
C LYS A 49 -15.84 17.46 -7.00
N ASP A 50 -16.64 18.24 -7.73
CA ASP A 50 -18.07 18.01 -7.95
C ASP A 50 -18.35 17.30 -9.30
N ASN A 51 -17.32 16.95 -10.08
CA ASN A 51 -17.49 16.14 -11.27
C ASN A 51 -18.05 14.75 -10.92
N PRO A 52 -18.78 14.10 -11.83
CA PRO A 52 -19.19 12.71 -11.64
C PRO A 52 -17.96 11.81 -11.50
N ASP A 53 -18.08 10.78 -10.69
CA ASP A 53 -17.03 9.77 -10.54
C ASP A 53 -16.96 8.86 -11.78
N GLY A 54 -15.75 8.57 -12.21
CA GLY A 54 -15.46 7.45 -13.11
C GLY A 54 -15.55 6.10 -12.41
N LYS A 55 -15.22 5.03 -13.13
CA LYS A 55 -15.22 3.67 -12.63
C LYS A 55 -13.93 3.35 -11.86
N LEU A 56 -14.06 2.79 -10.65
CA LEU A 56 -12.93 2.40 -9.80
C LEU A 56 -12.58 0.93 -10.02
N ILE A 57 -11.39 0.68 -10.56
CA ILE A 57 -10.82 -0.63 -10.83
C ILE A 57 -9.71 -0.89 -9.81
N LEU A 58 -9.90 -1.87 -8.92
CA LEU A 58 -8.88 -2.27 -7.95
C LEU A 58 -8.08 -3.45 -8.50
N VAL A 59 -6.76 -3.32 -8.56
CA VAL A 59 -5.84 -4.43 -8.88
C VAL A 59 -5.24 -4.97 -7.59
N THR A 60 -5.36 -6.27 -7.38
CA THR A 60 -4.77 -7.01 -6.25
C THR A 60 -4.17 -8.32 -6.75
N ALA A 61 -3.65 -9.15 -5.87
CA ALA A 61 -3.04 -10.44 -6.24
C ALA A 61 -3.37 -11.53 -5.22
N ILE A 62 -3.06 -12.77 -5.57
CA ILE A 62 -2.96 -13.89 -4.61
C ILE A 62 -1.81 -13.64 -3.62
N ASN A 63 -1.61 -14.50 -2.62
CA ASN A 63 -0.49 -14.35 -1.69
C ASN A 63 0.84 -14.18 -2.43
N PRO A 64 1.67 -13.19 -2.06
CA PRO A 64 2.95 -12.96 -2.74
C PRO A 64 3.92 -14.13 -2.53
N THR A 65 4.69 -14.41 -3.56
CA THR A 65 5.73 -15.44 -3.56
C THR A 65 7.10 -14.79 -3.76
N PRO A 66 8.20 -15.51 -3.50
CA PRO A 66 9.53 -14.98 -3.77
C PRO A 66 9.81 -14.67 -5.25
N ALA A 67 8.93 -15.10 -6.17
CA ALA A 67 9.03 -14.80 -7.59
C ALA A 67 8.38 -13.46 -7.98
N GLY A 68 7.45 -12.97 -7.14
CA GLY A 68 6.60 -11.82 -7.44
C GLY A 68 5.47 -12.16 -8.42
N GLU A 69 4.32 -11.49 -8.29
CA GLU A 69 3.13 -11.72 -9.13
C GLU A 69 2.97 -10.67 -10.23
N GLY A 70 3.76 -9.57 -10.16
CA GLY A 70 3.71 -8.51 -11.16
C GLY A 70 2.49 -7.59 -11.07
N LYS A 71 1.92 -7.43 -9.88
CA LYS A 71 0.71 -6.63 -9.66
C LYS A 71 0.83 -5.19 -10.20
N THR A 72 1.89 -4.45 -9.84
CA THR A 72 2.11 -3.08 -10.33
C THR A 72 2.30 -3.05 -11.84
N THR A 73 3.02 -4.02 -12.40
CA THR A 73 3.19 -4.18 -13.86
C THR A 73 1.84 -4.37 -14.56
N ILE A 74 0.95 -5.22 -14.01
CA ILE A 74 -0.42 -5.40 -14.51
C ILE A 74 -1.22 -4.10 -14.38
N THR A 75 -1.13 -3.38 -13.25
CA THR A 75 -1.84 -2.11 -13.04
C THR A 75 -1.45 -1.07 -14.09
N VAL A 76 -0.15 -0.92 -14.34
CA VAL A 76 0.40 0.01 -15.34
C VAL A 76 0.02 -0.42 -16.75
N GLY A 77 0.24 -1.70 -17.10
CA GLY A 77 -0.08 -2.24 -18.42
C GLY A 77 -1.57 -2.19 -18.76
N LEU A 78 -2.43 -2.40 -17.75
CA LEU A 78 -3.88 -2.24 -17.92
C LEU A 78 -4.23 -0.77 -18.24
N GLY A 79 -3.63 0.19 -17.53
CA GLY A 79 -3.81 1.61 -17.83
C GLY A 79 -3.35 1.98 -19.24
N GLN A 80 -2.19 1.47 -19.68
CA GLN A 80 -1.71 1.65 -21.04
C GLN A 80 -2.67 1.04 -22.07
N ALA A 81 -3.21 -0.17 -21.81
CA ALA A 81 -4.18 -0.82 -22.67
C ALA A 81 -5.49 -0.03 -22.80
N PHE A 82 -5.99 0.56 -21.70
CA PHE A 82 -7.13 1.47 -21.75
C PHE A 82 -6.85 2.67 -22.66
N GLY A 83 -5.66 3.27 -22.54
CA GLY A 83 -5.22 4.36 -23.42
C GLY A 83 -5.22 3.95 -24.90
N LYS A 84 -4.70 2.77 -25.24
CA LYS A 84 -4.73 2.21 -26.61
C LYS A 84 -6.15 1.99 -27.15
N LEU A 85 -7.08 1.62 -26.27
CA LEU A 85 -8.50 1.49 -26.61
C LEU A 85 -9.24 2.85 -26.69
N GLY A 86 -8.53 3.97 -26.59
CA GLY A 86 -9.10 5.31 -26.61
C GLY A 86 -9.95 5.66 -25.40
N LYS A 87 -9.77 4.94 -24.28
CA LYS A 87 -10.47 5.18 -23.03
C LYS A 87 -9.71 6.18 -22.16
N LYS A 88 -10.41 7.12 -21.54
CA LYS A 88 -9.83 8.10 -20.62
C LYS A 88 -9.58 7.43 -19.26
N ALA A 89 -8.39 6.93 -19.06
CA ALA A 89 -7.98 6.24 -17.84
C ALA A 89 -6.83 6.97 -17.12
N VAL A 90 -6.85 6.91 -15.79
CA VAL A 90 -5.78 7.40 -14.91
C VAL A 90 -5.40 6.29 -13.95
N ILE A 91 -4.10 6.09 -13.78
CA ILE A 91 -3.56 5.12 -12.82
C ILE A 91 -3.28 5.85 -11.51
N ALA A 92 -3.58 5.21 -10.36
CA ALA A 92 -3.28 5.77 -9.04
C ALA A 92 -2.43 4.76 -8.23
N LEU A 93 -1.17 5.11 -7.95
CA LEU A 93 -0.16 4.23 -7.37
C LEU A 93 0.39 4.77 -6.04
N ARG A 94 1.06 3.89 -5.31
CA ARG A 94 1.88 4.28 -4.15
C ARG A 94 3.25 4.77 -4.62
N GLU A 95 3.80 5.71 -3.86
CA GLU A 95 5.19 6.13 -3.97
C GLU A 95 6.10 5.08 -3.31
N PRO A 96 7.21 4.65 -3.94
CA PRO A 96 8.14 3.70 -3.35
C PRO A 96 9.00 4.33 -2.26
N SER A 97 9.35 3.53 -1.24
CA SER A 97 10.25 3.88 -0.15
C SER A 97 11.70 3.54 -0.51
N LEU A 98 12.65 4.37 -0.07
CA LEU A 98 14.09 4.15 -0.30
C LEU A 98 14.59 2.84 0.31
N GLY A 99 14.13 2.49 1.51
CA GLY A 99 14.58 1.29 2.18
C GLY A 99 14.42 0.01 1.36
N PRO A 100 13.21 -0.32 0.85
CA PRO A 100 13.02 -1.41 -0.09
C PRO A 100 13.83 -1.29 -1.38
N CYS A 101 13.96 -0.09 -1.96
CA CYS A 101 14.74 0.13 -3.19
C CYS A 101 16.21 -0.25 -3.02
N PHE A 102 16.83 0.13 -1.91
CA PHE A 102 18.22 -0.21 -1.58
C PHE A 102 18.37 -1.58 -0.89
N GLY A 103 17.26 -2.22 -0.51
CA GLY A 103 17.21 -3.50 0.21
C GLY A 103 17.16 -4.73 -0.70
N ILE A 104 15.98 -5.32 -0.80
CA ILE A 104 15.79 -6.63 -1.46
C ILE A 104 15.14 -6.46 -2.84
N LYS A 105 14.34 -5.41 -3.05
CA LYS A 105 13.38 -5.40 -4.15
C LYS A 105 13.32 -4.03 -4.80
N GLY A 106 13.16 -4.08 -6.12
CA GLY A 106 12.84 -2.97 -6.95
C GLY A 106 11.68 -2.10 -6.48
N GLY A 107 11.71 -0.86 -6.91
CA GLY A 107 10.66 0.12 -6.62
C GLY A 107 9.32 -0.26 -7.25
N ALA A 108 8.28 0.48 -6.90
CA ALA A 108 6.92 0.26 -7.38
C ALA A 108 6.64 0.97 -8.72
N ALA A 109 7.59 0.92 -9.67
CA ALA A 109 7.45 1.59 -10.97
C ALA A 109 6.77 0.72 -12.06
N GLY A 110 6.51 -0.56 -11.78
CA GLY A 110 6.16 -1.56 -12.79
C GLY A 110 7.40 -2.29 -13.29
N GLY A 111 7.35 -2.88 -14.48
CA GLY A 111 8.49 -3.58 -15.10
C GLY A 111 8.30 -3.84 -16.59
N GLY A 112 9.41 -4.09 -17.31
CA GLY A 112 9.41 -4.27 -18.75
C GLY A 112 8.82 -3.08 -19.50
N MET A 113 7.90 -3.35 -20.41
CA MET A 113 7.20 -2.32 -21.18
C MET A 113 6.02 -1.68 -20.45
N ALA A 114 5.73 -2.09 -19.21
CA ALA A 114 4.65 -1.54 -18.38
C ALA A 114 5.24 -0.85 -17.15
N GLN A 115 5.78 0.37 -17.34
CA GLN A 115 6.41 1.16 -16.30
C GLN A 115 5.85 2.58 -16.24
N VAL A 116 5.89 3.19 -15.05
CA VAL A 116 5.74 4.64 -14.85
C VAL A 116 7.11 5.31 -14.86
N VAL A 117 7.18 6.46 -15.48
CA VAL A 117 8.43 7.22 -15.72
C VAL A 117 8.24 8.70 -15.38
N PRO A 118 9.28 9.41 -14.90
CA PRO A 118 10.70 9.00 -14.78
C PRO A 118 10.95 8.04 -13.59
N MET A 119 11.47 6.85 -13.88
CA MET A 119 11.64 5.78 -12.90
C MET A 119 12.69 6.12 -11.83
N GLU A 120 13.80 6.74 -12.21
CA GLU A 120 14.88 7.13 -11.28
C GLU A 120 14.37 8.10 -10.22
N ASP A 121 13.69 9.16 -10.64
CA ASP A 121 13.14 10.16 -9.73
C ASP A 121 12.14 9.52 -8.76
N LEU A 122 11.26 8.68 -9.30
CA LEU A 122 10.24 8.01 -8.50
C LEU A 122 10.85 7.13 -7.39
N ASN A 123 11.92 6.39 -7.70
CA ASN A 123 12.52 5.44 -6.76
C ASN A 123 13.55 6.06 -5.81
N LEU A 124 14.04 7.26 -6.07
CA LEU A 124 15.06 7.94 -5.27
C LEU A 124 14.47 9.16 -4.54
N HIS A 125 14.51 10.33 -5.17
CA HIS A 125 14.01 11.57 -4.62
C HIS A 125 12.94 12.14 -5.55
N PHE A 126 11.69 11.82 -5.27
CA PHE A 126 10.59 12.14 -6.18
C PHE A 126 10.21 13.62 -6.13
N THR A 127 9.38 14.02 -5.18
CA THR A 127 8.95 15.41 -4.99
C THR A 127 9.09 15.89 -3.54
N GLY A 128 9.68 15.06 -2.69
CA GLY A 128 9.97 15.41 -1.30
C GLY A 128 8.91 14.99 -0.29
N ASP A 129 7.88 14.24 -0.69
CA ASP A 129 6.78 13.84 0.21
C ASP A 129 7.28 12.99 1.37
N PHE A 130 8.15 12.02 1.13
CA PHE A 130 8.75 11.19 2.17
C PHE A 130 9.62 11.98 3.14
N HIS A 131 10.38 12.96 2.62
CA HIS A 131 11.15 13.85 3.47
C HIS A 131 10.25 14.69 4.37
N ALA A 132 9.15 15.23 3.83
CA ALA A 132 8.17 16.00 4.60
C ALA A 132 7.53 15.14 5.72
N ILE A 133 7.14 13.92 5.41
CA ILE A 133 6.58 12.96 6.38
C ILE A 133 7.60 12.64 7.47
N THR A 134 8.83 12.30 7.09
CA THR A 134 9.94 12.04 8.03
C THR A 134 10.18 13.23 8.94
N SER A 135 10.22 14.45 8.37
CA SER A 135 10.45 15.69 9.11
C SER A 135 9.32 15.99 10.10
N ALA A 136 8.06 15.84 9.69
CA ALA A 136 6.90 16.05 10.56
C ALA A 136 6.86 15.04 11.71
N ASN A 137 7.16 13.77 11.43
CA ASN A 137 7.24 12.72 12.43
C ASN A 137 8.33 13.00 13.48
N ASN A 138 9.52 13.39 13.04
CA ASN A 138 10.65 13.62 13.92
C ASN A 138 10.56 14.97 14.64
N LEU A 139 9.87 15.96 14.06
CA LEU A 139 9.51 17.19 14.78
C LEU A 139 8.62 16.86 16.00
N LEU A 140 7.61 16.01 15.83
CA LEU A 140 6.75 15.60 16.94
C LEU A 140 7.57 14.88 18.03
N ALA A 141 8.47 13.97 17.66
CA ALA A 141 9.39 13.33 18.60
C ALA A 141 10.25 14.33 19.36
N ALA A 142 10.80 15.32 18.67
CA ALA A 142 11.60 16.38 19.30
C ALA A 142 10.76 17.26 20.25
N LEU A 143 9.50 17.55 19.89
CA LEU A 143 8.60 18.32 20.76
C LEU A 143 8.22 17.57 22.04
N ILE A 144 8.07 16.24 21.99
CA ILE A 144 7.84 15.41 23.18
C ILE A 144 9.03 15.51 24.13
N ASP A 145 10.25 15.27 23.63
CA ASP A 145 11.47 15.32 24.44
C ASP A 145 11.72 16.73 24.99
N ASN A 146 11.47 17.78 24.18
CA ASN A 146 11.57 19.16 24.63
C ASN A 146 10.53 19.49 25.72
N HIS A 147 9.28 19.03 25.59
CA HIS A 147 8.24 19.23 26.61
C HIS A 147 8.67 18.64 27.95
N ILE A 148 9.20 17.41 27.94
CA ILE A 148 9.70 16.75 29.14
C ILE A 148 10.87 17.54 29.75
N GLN A 149 11.83 17.97 28.93
CA GLN A 149 13.01 18.73 29.35
C GLN A 149 12.65 20.09 29.98
N GLN A 150 11.60 20.76 29.47
CA GLN A 150 11.19 22.11 29.86
C GLN A 150 10.14 22.15 30.99
N GLY A 151 9.97 21.06 31.71
CA GLY A 151 9.14 21.04 32.93
C GLY A 151 7.96 20.09 32.91
N ASN A 152 7.69 19.41 31.77
CA ASN A 152 6.71 18.33 31.66
C ASN A 152 5.31 18.70 32.23
N GLU A 153 4.75 19.83 31.83
CA GLU A 153 3.45 20.32 32.32
C GLU A 153 2.30 19.32 32.10
N LEU A 154 2.37 18.52 31.02
CA LEU A 154 1.41 17.46 30.72
C LEU A 154 1.65 16.18 31.54
N ARG A 155 2.65 16.17 32.42
CA ARG A 155 2.97 15.05 33.32
C ARG A 155 3.18 13.72 32.56
N ILE A 156 3.82 13.76 31.39
CA ILE A 156 4.12 12.57 30.59
C ILE A 156 4.94 11.58 31.42
N ASP A 157 4.48 10.32 31.50
CA ASP A 157 5.30 9.22 32.03
C ASP A 157 6.35 8.86 30.98
N THR A 158 7.61 9.15 31.25
CA THR A 158 8.73 8.89 30.33
C THR A 158 8.91 7.41 29.97
N ARG A 159 8.27 6.50 30.71
CA ARG A 159 8.25 5.05 30.44
C ARG A 159 7.08 4.63 29.55
N GLN A 160 6.15 5.55 29.24
CA GLN A 160 4.95 5.28 28.44
C GLN A 160 4.85 6.19 27.22
N ILE A 161 5.99 6.54 26.63
CA ILE A 161 6.04 7.24 25.34
C ILE A 161 5.84 6.19 24.25
N THR A 162 4.78 6.36 23.45
CA THR A 162 4.42 5.44 22.36
C THR A 162 4.94 5.91 21.00
N TRP A 163 5.23 7.21 20.87
CA TRP A 163 5.71 7.81 19.63
C TRP A 163 7.14 7.38 19.30
N LYS A 164 7.36 7.01 18.05
CA LYS A 164 8.66 6.56 17.52
C LYS A 164 9.20 7.55 16.50
N ARG A 165 10.52 7.63 16.39
CA ARG A 165 11.18 8.35 15.30
C ARG A 165 11.06 7.57 14.00
N CYS A 166 11.33 8.21 12.86
CA CYS A 166 11.35 7.49 11.59
C CYS A 166 12.54 7.90 10.71
N LEU A 167 12.89 6.98 9.81
CA LEU A 167 13.91 7.14 8.78
C LEU A 167 13.50 6.31 7.57
N ASP A 168 13.59 6.86 6.36
CA ASP A 168 13.22 6.12 5.15
C ASP A 168 14.41 5.30 4.60
N MET A 169 14.93 4.42 5.44
CA MET A 169 16.00 3.48 5.11
C MET A 169 15.88 2.22 5.95
N ASN A 170 16.34 1.08 5.43
CA ASN A 170 16.43 -0.17 6.17
C ASN A 170 17.64 -0.15 7.10
N ASP A 171 17.42 0.06 8.40
CA ASP A 171 18.49 0.08 9.39
C ASP A 171 18.09 -0.64 10.68
N ARG A 172 18.51 -1.91 10.79
CA ARG A 172 18.17 -2.73 11.97
C ARG A 172 18.78 -2.25 13.27
N ALA A 173 19.88 -1.47 13.20
CA ALA A 173 20.55 -0.95 14.40
C ALA A 173 19.71 0.11 15.12
N LEU A 174 18.75 0.71 14.41
CA LEU A 174 17.86 1.73 14.97
C LEU A 174 16.58 1.17 15.59
N ARG A 175 16.37 -0.14 15.60
CA ARG A 175 15.16 -0.75 16.19
C ARG A 175 14.99 -0.43 17.66
N ASN A 176 16.07 -0.51 18.41
CA ASN A 176 16.11 -0.17 19.83
C ASN A 176 17.38 0.64 20.08
N ILE A 177 17.23 1.85 20.57
CA ILE A 177 18.34 2.78 20.84
C ILE A 177 18.14 3.42 22.20
N VAL A 178 19.20 4.03 22.72
CA VAL A 178 19.15 4.87 23.91
C VAL A 178 19.42 6.32 23.49
N ILE A 179 18.57 7.24 23.89
CA ILE A 179 18.70 8.67 23.64
C ILE A 179 18.91 9.45 24.93
N GLY A 180 19.26 10.74 24.81
CA GLY A 180 19.45 11.65 25.95
C GLY A 180 20.74 11.38 26.74
N LEU A 181 21.69 10.63 26.19
CA LEU A 181 22.99 10.40 26.81
C LEU A 181 23.83 11.69 26.81
N GLY A 182 24.56 11.93 27.89
CA GLY A 182 25.45 13.07 28.01
C GLY A 182 25.15 13.94 29.23
N LYS A 183 25.04 15.24 29.04
CA LYS A 183 24.80 16.20 30.13
C LYS A 183 23.29 16.35 30.40
N LYS A 184 22.95 16.96 31.56
CA LYS A 184 21.55 17.29 31.90
C LYS A 184 20.82 18.11 30.83
N THR A 185 21.56 18.86 30.04
CA THR A 185 21.03 19.67 28.92
C THR A 185 20.68 18.82 27.67
N ASP A 186 21.13 17.57 27.60
CA ASP A 186 20.97 16.71 26.43
C ASP A 186 19.67 15.88 26.47
N GLY A 187 18.88 16.04 27.54
CA GLY A 187 17.56 15.42 27.70
C GLY A 187 17.52 14.32 28.77
N PHE A 188 16.45 13.55 28.76
CA PHE A 188 16.26 12.39 29.63
C PHE A 188 16.77 11.13 28.96
N VAL A 189 17.56 10.33 29.69
CA VAL A 189 17.99 9.02 29.20
C VAL A 189 16.80 8.07 29.17
N ARG A 190 16.48 7.58 27.97
CA ARG A 190 15.41 6.60 27.77
C ARG A 190 15.67 5.73 26.56
N GLU A 191 14.99 4.61 26.49
CA GLU A 191 14.87 3.82 25.26
C GLU A 191 14.01 4.56 24.23
N ASP A 192 14.38 4.45 22.97
CA ASP A 192 13.62 4.93 21.84
C ASP A 192 13.75 3.97 20.65
N HIS A 193 12.94 4.18 19.61
CA HIS A 193 12.85 3.29 18.47
C HIS A 193 12.69 4.10 17.19
N PHE A 194 13.20 3.57 16.09
CA PHE A 194 12.88 4.05 14.75
C PHE A 194 11.96 3.07 14.02
N VAL A 195 11.05 3.60 13.24
CA VAL A 195 10.30 2.88 12.21
C VAL A 195 10.71 3.40 10.84
N ILE A 196 10.54 2.62 9.80
CA ILE A 196 10.69 3.14 8.45
C ILE A 196 9.54 4.12 8.15
N THR A 197 9.80 5.17 7.38
CA THR A 197 8.83 6.27 7.14
C THR A 197 7.47 5.76 6.67
N VAL A 198 7.42 4.74 5.83
CA VAL A 198 6.19 4.12 5.32
C VAL A 198 5.40 3.32 6.37
N ALA A 199 5.99 3.04 7.53
CA ALA A 199 5.32 2.43 8.68
C ALA A 199 4.88 3.47 9.74
N SER A 200 5.17 4.75 9.54
CA SER A 200 4.77 5.83 10.44
C SER A 200 3.27 6.10 10.38
N GLU A 201 2.69 6.54 11.49
CA GLU A 201 1.30 6.97 11.53
C GLU A 201 1.07 8.21 10.64
N ILE A 202 2.08 9.10 10.52
CA ILE A 202 2.00 10.29 9.63
C ILE A 202 1.77 9.87 8.18
N MET A 203 2.43 8.82 7.70
CA MET A 203 2.19 8.29 6.35
C MET A 203 0.74 7.83 6.18
N ALA A 204 0.19 7.09 7.14
CA ALA A 204 -1.19 6.63 7.10
C ALA A 204 -2.18 7.80 7.16
N ILE A 205 -1.93 8.78 8.02
CA ILE A 205 -2.74 10.01 8.15
C ILE A 205 -2.77 10.77 6.83
N LEU A 206 -1.60 11.05 6.22
CA LEU A 206 -1.53 11.77 4.94
C LEU A 206 -2.33 11.04 3.86
N CYS A 207 -2.22 9.71 3.78
CA CYS A 207 -2.92 8.91 2.79
C CYS A 207 -4.44 8.84 3.00
N LEU A 208 -4.93 9.00 4.23
CA LEU A 208 -6.37 8.98 4.56
C LEU A 208 -6.99 10.37 4.61
N SER A 209 -6.18 11.43 4.63
CA SER A 209 -6.66 12.81 4.70
C SER A 209 -7.30 13.26 3.37
N LYS A 210 -8.44 13.96 3.49
CA LYS A 210 -9.19 14.50 2.36
C LYS A 210 -8.69 15.89 1.94
N ASP A 211 -8.36 16.69 2.93
CA ASP A 211 -7.90 18.08 2.79
C ASP A 211 -7.02 18.50 3.98
N MET A 212 -6.65 19.78 4.03
CA MET A 212 -5.80 20.33 5.07
C MET A 212 -6.48 20.34 6.45
N ASP A 213 -7.79 20.55 6.51
CA ASP A 213 -8.52 20.59 7.78
C ASP A 213 -8.65 19.18 8.36
N ASP A 214 -8.98 18.17 7.54
CA ASP A 214 -8.97 16.76 7.93
C ASP A 214 -7.55 16.29 8.34
N LEU A 215 -6.50 16.73 7.62
CA LEU A 215 -5.11 16.46 8.02
C LEU A 215 -4.81 16.98 9.42
N LYS A 216 -5.15 18.25 9.73
CA LYS A 216 -4.93 18.85 11.04
C LYS A 216 -5.75 18.18 12.13
N ASP A 217 -7.00 17.84 11.85
CA ASP A 217 -7.86 17.12 12.81
C ASP A 217 -7.26 15.76 13.15
N ARG A 218 -6.83 14.99 12.16
CA ARG A 218 -6.15 13.70 12.35
C ARG A 218 -4.84 13.83 13.12
N LEU A 219 -3.98 14.77 12.75
CA LEU A 219 -2.72 15.04 13.45
C LEU A 219 -2.95 15.38 14.92
N SER A 220 -4.03 16.12 15.25
CA SER A 220 -4.34 16.50 16.62
C SER A 220 -4.65 15.31 17.53
N LYS A 221 -5.16 14.21 16.96
CA LYS A 221 -5.59 12.99 17.65
C LYS A 221 -4.48 11.97 17.89
N ILE A 222 -3.31 12.15 17.31
CA ILE A 222 -2.16 11.23 17.50
C ILE A 222 -1.87 11.11 18.99
N ILE A 223 -1.90 9.89 19.52
CA ILE A 223 -1.47 9.58 20.90
C ILE A 223 0.03 9.39 20.90
N VAL A 224 0.75 10.23 21.64
CA VAL A 224 2.22 10.23 21.70
C VAL A 224 2.77 9.58 22.96
N ALA A 225 2.00 9.58 24.03
CA ALA A 225 2.38 9.06 25.33
C ALA A 225 1.14 8.91 26.22
N PHE A 226 1.35 8.41 27.44
CA PHE A 226 0.38 8.48 28.54
C PHE A 226 0.97 9.31 29.67
N ASP A 227 0.10 10.01 30.40
CA ASP A 227 0.50 10.76 31.59
C ASP A 227 0.67 9.83 32.82
N LEU A 228 1.09 10.37 33.96
CA LEU A 228 1.29 9.62 35.19
C LEU A 228 -0.01 9.03 35.78
N ASP A 229 -1.16 9.49 35.30
CA ASP A 229 -2.48 8.97 35.71
C ASP A 229 -3.05 7.97 34.69
N GLY A 230 -2.33 7.70 33.59
CA GLY A 230 -2.70 6.76 32.54
C GLY A 230 -3.62 7.34 31.46
N ASN A 231 -3.78 8.67 31.39
CA ASN A 231 -4.56 9.30 30.35
C ASN A 231 -3.69 9.54 29.08
N PRO A 232 -4.27 9.44 27.88
CA PRO A 232 -3.52 9.68 26.64
C PRO A 232 -3.11 11.15 26.50
N VAL A 233 -1.87 11.38 26.12
CA VAL A 233 -1.35 12.69 25.72
C VAL A 233 -1.26 12.73 24.20
N THR A 234 -1.83 13.78 23.58
CA THR A 234 -1.92 13.89 22.13
C THR A 234 -0.99 14.96 21.55
N ALA A 235 -0.73 14.87 20.25
CA ALA A 235 0.02 15.87 19.49
C ALA A 235 -0.68 17.25 19.52
N GLY A 236 -2.02 17.24 19.60
CA GLY A 236 -2.82 18.48 19.80
C GLY A 236 -2.51 19.16 21.13
N MET A 237 -2.40 18.41 22.23
CA MET A 237 -2.02 18.93 23.55
C MET A 237 -0.60 19.52 23.57
N LEU A 238 0.32 18.97 22.77
CA LEU A 238 1.67 19.48 22.58
C LEU A 238 1.75 20.71 21.64
N LYS A 239 0.61 21.14 21.07
CA LYS A 239 0.52 22.25 20.09
C LYS A 239 1.37 22.03 18.84
N ALA A 240 1.60 20.76 18.45
CA ALA A 240 2.46 20.35 17.32
C ALA A 240 1.79 20.49 15.96
N VAL A 241 0.45 20.49 15.91
CA VAL A 241 -0.35 20.31 14.68
C VAL A 241 -0.02 21.31 13.59
N GLY A 242 0.07 22.61 13.94
CA GLY A 242 0.32 23.67 12.96
C GLY A 242 1.67 23.55 12.25
N SER A 243 2.73 23.28 13.01
CA SER A 243 4.08 23.10 12.46
C SER A 243 4.23 21.80 11.65
N MET A 244 3.60 20.71 12.09
CA MET A 244 3.53 19.46 11.31
C MET A 244 2.78 19.67 10.00
N ALA A 245 1.62 20.33 10.03
CA ALA A 245 0.84 20.64 8.82
C ALA A 245 1.61 21.55 7.85
N ALA A 246 2.38 22.50 8.35
CA ALA A 246 3.24 23.34 7.52
C ALA A 246 4.31 22.54 6.77
N LEU A 247 4.93 21.55 7.41
CA LEU A 247 5.86 20.62 6.76
C LEU A 247 5.18 19.71 5.71
N LEU A 248 3.93 19.33 5.95
CA LEU A 248 3.16 18.41 5.10
C LEU A 248 2.36 19.12 4.00
N LYS A 249 2.36 20.45 3.94
CA LYS A 249 1.51 21.24 3.05
C LYS A 249 1.60 20.79 1.58
N ASP A 250 2.81 20.68 1.05
CA ASP A 250 3.01 20.31 -0.35
C ASP A 250 2.94 18.78 -0.55
N ALA A 251 3.31 17.99 0.48
CA ALA A 251 3.18 16.55 0.47
C ALA A 251 1.72 16.07 0.44
N LEU A 252 0.74 16.90 0.81
CA LEU A 252 -0.68 16.56 0.75
C LEU A 252 -1.23 16.59 -0.69
N LYS A 253 -0.52 17.22 -1.64
CA LYS A 253 -0.90 17.33 -3.04
C LYS A 253 -0.44 16.10 -3.82
N PRO A 254 -1.34 15.39 -4.56
CA PRO A 254 -0.94 14.26 -5.39
C PRO A 254 0.05 14.64 -6.48
N ASN A 255 0.95 13.73 -6.79
CA ASN A 255 1.92 13.87 -7.87
C ASN A 255 1.35 13.29 -9.17
N ILE A 256 1.67 13.89 -10.31
CA ILE A 256 1.38 13.37 -11.64
C ILE A 256 2.68 13.09 -12.40
N ILE A 257 2.73 11.92 -13.03
CA ILE A 257 3.73 11.44 -13.98
C ILE A 257 3.03 10.70 -15.13
N GLN A 258 3.77 9.94 -15.91
CA GLN A 258 3.27 9.21 -17.07
C GLN A 258 3.78 7.76 -17.09
N THR A 259 3.11 6.92 -17.86
CA THR A 259 3.66 5.60 -18.24
C THR A 259 4.57 5.72 -19.47
N LEU A 260 5.27 4.64 -19.85
CA LEU A 260 6.02 4.57 -21.11
C LEU A 260 5.17 4.91 -22.34
N GLU A 261 3.87 4.65 -22.30
CA GLU A 261 2.91 4.94 -23.38
C GLU A 261 2.06 6.19 -23.09
N HIS A 262 2.54 7.08 -22.20
CA HIS A 262 1.98 8.39 -21.88
C HIS A 262 0.61 8.40 -21.19
N THR A 263 0.15 7.26 -20.65
CA THR A 263 -1.04 7.25 -19.78
C THR A 263 -0.71 8.02 -18.49
N PRO A 264 -1.57 8.95 -18.04
CA PRO A 264 -1.35 9.68 -16.80
C PRO A 264 -1.36 8.75 -15.58
N ALA A 265 -0.42 8.96 -14.67
CA ALA A 265 -0.32 8.22 -13.42
C ALA A 265 -0.18 9.18 -12.24
N LEU A 266 -1.06 9.03 -11.24
CA LEU A 266 -0.98 9.74 -9.98
C LEU A 266 -0.21 8.86 -8.99
N VAL A 267 0.84 9.42 -8.40
CA VAL A 267 1.64 8.70 -7.39
C VAL A 267 1.61 9.51 -6.11
N HIS A 268 1.09 8.91 -5.01
CA HIS A 268 0.94 9.67 -3.78
C HIS A 268 0.84 8.77 -2.55
N GLY A 269 1.78 8.95 -1.62
CA GLY A 269 1.91 8.18 -0.38
C GLY A 269 2.24 6.71 -0.61
N GLY A 270 2.72 6.03 0.42
CA GLY A 270 3.20 4.65 0.31
C GLY A 270 3.15 3.84 1.61
N PRO A 271 2.01 3.79 2.34
CA PRO A 271 1.93 3.06 3.60
C PRO A 271 2.12 1.56 3.37
N PHE A 272 2.83 0.88 4.28
CA PHE A 272 2.97 -0.58 4.23
C PHE A 272 1.64 -1.30 4.46
N ALA A 273 1.41 -2.37 3.68
CA ALA A 273 0.16 -3.13 3.75
C ALA A 273 0.09 -4.16 4.88
N ASN A 274 1.19 -4.44 5.56
CA ASN A 274 1.24 -5.35 6.70
C ASN A 274 1.11 -4.65 8.06
N ILE A 275 1.08 -3.32 8.11
CA ILE A 275 0.95 -2.53 9.35
C ILE A 275 0.08 -1.28 9.20
N ALA A 276 -0.25 -0.90 7.98
CA ALA A 276 -1.17 0.17 7.64
C ALA A 276 -2.08 -0.30 6.51
N HIS A 277 -2.88 0.60 5.93
CA HIS A 277 -3.87 0.22 4.91
C HIS A 277 -3.30 -0.13 3.53
N GLY A 278 -2.00 0.10 3.29
CA GLY A 278 -1.28 -0.44 2.13
C GLY A 278 -1.73 0.06 0.75
N CYS A 279 -2.34 1.23 0.67
CA CYS A 279 -2.89 1.81 -0.55
C CYS A 279 -2.39 3.24 -0.73
N ASN A 280 -2.42 3.76 -1.95
CA ASN A 280 -2.19 5.17 -2.21
C ASN A 280 -3.24 6.06 -1.51
N SER A 281 -3.04 7.37 -1.57
CA SER A 281 -3.91 8.30 -0.84
C SER A 281 -5.36 8.30 -1.34
N VAL A 282 -6.27 8.61 -0.43
CA VAL A 282 -7.68 8.90 -0.73
C VAL A 282 -7.76 10.07 -1.72
N ARG A 283 -6.96 11.12 -1.50
CA ARG A 283 -6.94 12.31 -2.34
C ARG A 283 -6.56 12.01 -3.79
N ALA A 284 -5.52 11.18 -4.03
CA ALA A 284 -5.15 10.78 -5.38
C ALA A 284 -6.24 9.94 -6.07
N THR A 285 -6.84 8.98 -5.36
CA THR A 285 -7.90 8.13 -5.93
C THR A 285 -9.17 8.94 -6.25
N HIS A 286 -9.61 9.83 -5.35
CA HIS A 286 -10.75 10.72 -5.64
C HIS A 286 -10.45 11.66 -6.81
N THR A 287 -9.27 12.27 -6.85
CA THR A 287 -8.89 13.13 -7.98
C THR A 287 -8.92 12.35 -9.29
N ALA A 288 -8.35 11.14 -9.33
CA ALA A 288 -8.38 10.29 -10.53
C ALA A 288 -9.81 9.98 -10.99
N LEU A 289 -10.73 9.67 -10.08
CA LEU A 289 -12.14 9.41 -10.39
C LEU A 289 -12.85 10.65 -10.94
N LYS A 290 -12.47 11.85 -10.51
CA LYS A 290 -13.10 13.11 -10.96
C LYS A 290 -12.62 13.60 -12.32
N ILE A 291 -11.49 13.09 -12.82
CA ILE A 291 -10.85 13.57 -14.06
C ILE A 291 -10.81 12.54 -15.18
N ALA A 292 -11.18 11.28 -14.90
CA ALA A 292 -11.14 10.21 -15.88
C ALA A 292 -12.38 9.31 -15.79
N ASP A 293 -12.68 8.60 -16.89
CA ASP A 293 -13.77 7.63 -16.92
C ASP A 293 -13.43 6.36 -16.13
N TYR A 294 -12.12 6.08 -16.00
CA TYR A 294 -11.60 4.91 -15.30
C TYR A 294 -10.40 5.29 -14.42
N CYS A 295 -10.50 4.97 -13.13
CA CYS A 295 -9.38 5.02 -12.19
C CYS A 295 -8.91 3.59 -11.91
N ILE A 296 -7.64 3.30 -12.22
CA ILE A 296 -7.02 2.00 -11.99
C ILE A 296 -6.04 2.16 -10.84
N THR A 297 -6.28 1.46 -9.73
CA THR A 297 -5.45 1.54 -8.53
C THR A 297 -5.07 0.17 -8.01
N GLU A 298 -4.10 0.10 -7.10
CA GLU A 298 -3.66 -1.17 -6.52
C GLU A 298 -3.70 -1.16 -4.98
N ALA A 299 -3.78 -2.37 -4.41
CA ALA A 299 -3.58 -2.60 -2.98
C ALA A 299 -2.33 -3.47 -2.76
N GLY A 300 -1.59 -3.21 -1.68
CA GLY A 300 -0.32 -3.89 -1.38
C GLY A 300 -0.49 -5.36 -1.00
N PHE A 301 0.49 -6.19 -1.29
CA PHE A 301 0.51 -7.64 -1.03
C PHE A 301 -0.67 -8.40 -1.67
N GLY A 302 -1.14 -9.47 -1.02
CA GLY A 302 -2.27 -10.26 -1.48
C GLY A 302 -3.63 -9.67 -1.11
N ALA A 303 -4.69 -10.22 -1.70
CA ALA A 303 -6.04 -9.74 -1.48
C ALA A 303 -6.52 -9.94 -0.02
N ASP A 304 -5.96 -10.91 0.67
CA ASP A 304 -6.21 -11.17 2.10
C ASP A 304 -5.72 -10.05 3.03
N LEU A 305 -4.73 -9.27 2.61
CA LEU A 305 -4.20 -8.12 3.36
C LEU A 305 -4.53 -6.79 2.70
N GLY A 306 -4.04 -6.58 1.48
CA GLY A 306 -4.16 -5.28 0.83
C GLY A 306 -5.57 -4.97 0.36
N ALA A 307 -6.25 -5.89 -0.32
CA ALA A 307 -7.62 -5.64 -0.76
C ALA A 307 -8.60 -5.59 0.41
N GLU A 308 -8.43 -6.44 1.43
CA GLU A 308 -9.23 -6.36 2.66
C GLU A 308 -9.14 -4.97 3.27
N LYS A 309 -7.93 -4.41 3.47
CA LYS A 309 -7.74 -3.07 4.03
C LYS A 309 -8.18 -1.94 3.11
N PHE A 310 -8.06 -2.13 1.80
CA PHE A 310 -8.65 -1.21 0.83
C PHE A 310 -10.15 -1.10 1.03
N MET A 311 -10.83 -2.24 1.19
CA MET A 311 -12.29 -2.33 1.37
C MET A 311 -12.73 -1.86 2.76
N ASP A 312 -12.15 -2.43 3.83
CA ASP A 312 -12.61 -2.21 5.20
C ASP A 312 -12.05 -0.94 5.87
N ILE A 313 -10.94 -0.39 5.36
CA ILE A 313 -10.36 0.85 5.88
C ILE A 313 -10.54 2.00 4.88
N LYS A 314 -9.86 1.93 3.72
CA LYS A 314 -9.84 3.06 2.78
C LYS A 314 -11.21 3.40 2.23
N CYS A 315 -11.94 2.42 1.67
CA CYS A 315 -13.28 2.63 1.12
C CYS A 315 -14.26 3.09 2.20
N ARG A 316 -14.24 2.44 3.36
CA ARG A 316 -15.10 2.79 4.49
C ARG A 316 -14.93 4.26 4.94
N MET A 317 -13.68 4.72 5.06
CA MET A 317 -13.38 6.09 5.52
C MET A 317 -13.60 7.15 4.46
N SER A 318 -13.46 6.80 3.18
CA SER A 318 -13.49 7.77 2.07
C SER A 318 -14.80 7.78 1.30
N GLY A 319 -15.66 6.76 1.46
CA GLY A 319 -16.87 6.57 0.66
C GLY A 319 -16.62 6.00 -0.74
N LEU A 320 -15.38 5.61 -1.06
CA LEU A 320 -15.03 4.95 -2.31
C LEU A 320 -15.74 3.60 -2.43
N LYS A 321 -16.13 3.23 -3.65
CA LYS A 321 -16.76 1.94 -3.96
C LYS A 321 -16.12 1.36 -5.22
N PRO A 322 -15.38 0.24 -5.12
CA PRO A 322 -14.82 -0.39 -6.32
C PRO A 322 -15.93 -0.97 -7.19
N ASP A 323 -15.84 -0.73 -8.51
CA ASP A 323 -16.77 -1.27 -9.51
C ASP A 323 -16.37 -2.69 -9.94
N VAL A 324 -15.06 -2.97 -9.98
CA VAL A 324 -14.50 -4.28 -10.33
C VAL A 324 -13.14 -4.47 -9.65
N VAL A 325 -12.80 -5.72 -9.36
CA VAL A 325 -11.47 -6.12 -8.88
C VAL A 325 -10.78 -6.98 -9.92
N VAL A 326 -9.54 -6.64 -10.26
CA VAL A 326 -8.63 -7.46 -11.04
C VAL A 326 -7.73 -8.23 -10.08
N LEU A 327 -7.86 -9.55 -10.05
CA LEU A 327 -7.06 -10.46 -9.21
C LEU A 327 -5.94 -11.08 -10.03
N VAL A 328 -4.71 -10.69 -9.75
CA VAL A 328 -3.51 -11.17 -10.45
C VAL A 328 -3.04 -12.49 -9.87
N ALA A 329 -2.84 -13.48 -10.74
CA ALA A 329 -2.20 -14.74 -10.44
C ALA A 329 -1.09 -15.05 -11.44
N THR A 330 -0.17 -15.95 -11.09
CA THR A 330 0.83 -16.52 -11.99
C THR A 330 0.86 -18.04 -11.83
N ILE A 331 1.14 -18.76 -12.89
CA ILE A 331 1.33 -20.23 -12.84
C ILE A 331 2.45 -20.57 -11.82
N LYS A 332 3.52 -19.79 -11.81
CA LYS A 332 4.64 -19.96 -10.87
C LYS A 332 4.20 -19.85 -9.41
N ALA A 333 3.39 -18.83 -9.09
CA ALA A 333 2.89 -18.62 -7.73
C ALA A 333 1.93 -19.74 -7.30
N LEU A 334 1.08 -20.21 -8.20
CA LEU A 334 0.17 -21.32 -7.93
C LEU A 334 0.93 -22.63 -7.70
N LYS A 335 1.95 -22.96 -8.53
CA LYS A 335 2.80 -24.12 -8.30
C LYS A 335 3.59 -24.04 -6.99
N TYR A 336 4.09 -22.84 -6.64
CA TYR A 336 4.74 -22.60 -5.34
C TYR A 336 3.79 -22.88 -4.18
N ASN A 337 2.55 -22.40 -4.25
CA ASN A 337 1.49 -22.71 -3.28
C ASN A 337 1.12 -24.20 -3.28
N GLY A 338 1.37 -24.93 -4.36
CA GLY A 338 1.27 -26.38 -4.47
C GLY A 338 2.45 -27.17 -3.90
N GLY A 339 3.47 -26.46 -3.35
CA GLY A 339 4.63 -27.07 -2.68
C GLY A 339 5.89 -27.18 -3.55
N VAL A 340 5.92 -26.62 -4.74
CA VAL A 340 7.11 -26.64 -5.61
C VAL A 340 8.13 -25.59 -5.13
N PRO A 341 9.42 -25.94 -4.97
CA PRO A 341 10.46 -24.98 -4.61
C PRO A 341 10.63 -23.88 -5.66
N LYS A 342 11.02 -22.66 -5.21
CA LYS A 342 11.23 -21.51 -6.12
C LYS A 342 12.12 -21.81 -7.33
N SER A 343 13.14 -22.66 -7.18
CA SER A 343 14.06 -23.05 -8.26
C SER A 343 13.40 -23.88 -9.37
N GLU A 344 12.23 -24.46 -9.14
CA GLU A 344 11.57 -25.42 -10.05
C GLU A 344 10.22 -24.94 -10.58
N VAL A 345 9.67 -23.84 -10.08
CA VAL A 345 8.33 -23.34 -10.47
C VAL A 345 8.19 -23.00 -11.95
N SER A 346 9.29 -22.86 -12.69
CA SER A 346 9.27 -22.62 -14.14
C SER A 346 9.10 -23.91 -14.98
N LYS A 347 9.21 -25.10 -14.37
CA LYS A 347 8.98 -26.37 -15.07
C LYS A 347 7.48 -26.66 -15.09
N PRO A 348 6.92 -27.22 -16.18
CA PRO A 348 5.52 -27.66 -16.21
C PRO A 348 5.23 -28.68 -15.11
N ASP A 349 4.17 -28.43 -14.31
CA ASP A 349 3.76 -29.33 -13.22
C ASP A 349 2.26 -29.14 -12.93
N MET A 350 1.43 -29.94 -13.60
CA MET A 350 -0.03 -29.89 -13.44
C MET A 350 -0.51 -30.39 -12.07
N ASP A 351 0.22 -31.31 -11.43
CA ASP A 351 -0.17 -31.83 -10.12
C ASP A 351 0.06 -30.78 -9.02
N ALA A 352 1.19 -30.08 -9.09
CA ALA A 352 1.45 -28.95 -8.20
C ALA A 352 0.45 -27.81 -8.44
N LEU A 353 0.13 -27.52 -9.72
CA LEU A 353 -0.84 -26.49 -10.07
C LEU A 353 -2.23 -26.81 -9.48
N ARG A 354 -2.70 -28.08 -9.62
CA ARG A 354 -3.95 -28.54 -9.02
C ARG A 354 -3.98 -28.45 -7.50
N LYS A 355 -2.85 -28.69 -6.85
CA LYS A 355 -2.72 -28.53 -5.39
C LYS A 355 -2.72 -27.06 -4.96
N GLY A 356 -2.11 -26.17 -5.74
CA GLY A 356 -1.93 -24.78 -5.37
C GLY A 356 -3.08 -23.87 -5.79
N ILE A 357 -3.95 -24.29 -6.72
CA ILE A 357 -5.09 -23.50 -7.21
C ILE A 357 -6.04 -23.07 -6.08
N VAL A 358 -6.09 -23.81 -4.98
CA VAL A 358 -6.93 -23.52 -3.80
C VAL A 358 -6.58 -22.18 -3.14
N ASN A 359 -5.36 -21.66 -3.36
CA ASN A 359 -5.00 -20.32 -2.92
C ASN A 359 -5.76 -19.26 -3.73
N LEU A 360 -5.81 -19.40 -5.05
CA LEU A 360 -6.61 -18.55 -5.93
C LEU A 360 -8.10 -18.66 -5.61
N GLU A 361 -8.60 -19.89 -5.39
CA GLU A 361 -9.99 -20.14 -4.96
C GLU A 361 -10.36 -19.26 -3.76
N LYS A 362 -9.56 -19.32 -2.68
CA LYS A 362 -9.83 -18.53 -1.47
C LYS A 362 -9.81 -17.02 -1.73
N HIS A 363 -8.91 -16.52 -2.56
CA HIS A 363 -8.86 -15.11 -2.91
C HIS A 363 -10.06 -14.65 -3.75
N ILE A 364 -10.55 -15.47 -4.67
CA ILE A 364 -11.80 -15.22 -5.42
C ILE A 364 -12.98 -15.13 -4.44
N GLU A 365 -13.15 -16.14 -3.58
CA GLU A 365 -14.20 -16.14 -2.54
C GLU A 365 -14.15 -14.90 -1.65
N ASN A 366 -12.96 -14.51 -1.20
CA ASN A 366 -12.77 -13.34 -0.35
C ASN A 366 -13.27 -12.06 -1.03
N LEU A 367 -12.92 -11.85 -2.29
CA LEU A 367 -13.34 -10.67 -3.04
C LEU A 367 -14.85 -10.68 -3.34
N GLN A 368 -15.41 -11.84 -3.66
CA GLN A 368 -16.86 -11.99 -3.85
C GLN A 368 -17.67 -11.69 -2.59
N LYS A 369 -17.13 -11.96 -1.38
CA LYS A 369 -17.76 -11.60 -0.10
C LYS A 369 -17.96 -10.10 0.08
N PHE A 370 -17.10 -9.27 -0.50
CA PHE A 370 -17.28 -7.82 -0.53
C PHE A 370 -18.33 -7.37 -1.57
N GLY A 371 -18.92 -8.27 -2.33
CA GLY A 371 -19.95 -7.96 -3.33
C GLY A 371 -19.43 -7.29 -4.61
N VAL A 372 -18.14 -7.41 -4.90
CA VAL A 372 -17.50 -6.78 -6.08
C VAL A 372 -17.25 -7.83 -7.17
N PRO A 373 -17.57 -7.55 -8.44
CA PRO A 373 -17.23 -8.44 -9.56
C PRO A 373 -15.71 -8.65 -9.66
N VAL A 374 -15.29 -9.90 -9.95
CA VAL A 374 -13.88 -10.29 -10.02
C VAL A 374 -13.50 -10.69 -11.44
N VAL A 375 -12.43 -10.10 -11.95
CA VAL A 375 -11.72 -10.53 -13.16
C VAL A 375 -10.38 -11.10 -12.72
N VAL A 376 -10.16 -12.37 -12.90
CA VAL A 376 -8.84 -12.98 -12.68
C VAL A 376 -7.97 -12.74 -13.91
N THR A 377 -6.76 -12.24 -13.71
CA THR A 377 -5.77 -12.15 -14.79
C THR A 377 -4.59 -13.06 -14.49
N LEU A 378 -4.22 -13.86 -15.46
CA LEU A 378 -2.98 -14.61 -15.44
C LEU A 378 -1.88 -13.75 -16.08
N ASN A 379 -0.92 -13.30 -15.25
CA ASN A 379 0.31 -12.66 -15.74
C ASN A 379 1.19 -13.76 -16.34
N LYS A 380 1.09 -13.91 -17.67
CA LYS A 380 1.68 -15.03 -18.41
C LYS A 380 3.19 -14.86 -18.59
N PHE A 381 3.93 -15.93 -18.34
CA PHE A 381 5.35 -16.05 -18.64
C PHE A 381 5.58 -16.99 -19.81
N ILE A 382 6.70 -16.82 -20.52
CA ILE A 382 7.08 -17.65 -21.68
C ILE A 382 7.21 -19.15 -21.34
N THR A 383 7.37 -19.48 -20.04
CA THR A 383 7.47 -20.86 -19.54
C THR A 383 6.13 -21.53 -19.27
N ASP A 384 5.05 -20.77 -19.31
CA ASP A 384 3.72 -21.27 -18.98
C ASP A 384 3.14 -22.01 -20.18
N THR A 385 2.64 -23.25 -19.94
CA THR A 385 2.06 -24.07 -21.00
C THR A 385 0.57 -23.73 -21.22
N ASP A 386 0.07 -24.07 -22.39
CA ASP A 386 -1.35 -23.86 -22.72
C ASP A 386 -2.26 -24.72 -21.84
N ASP A 387 -1.85 -25.95 -21.49
CA ASP A 387 -2.60 -26.83 -20.59
C ASP A 387 -2.72 -26.23 -19.19
N GLU A 388 -1.63 -25.68 -18.64
CA GLU A 388 -1.64 -24.98 -17.34
C GLU A 388 -2.54 -23.74 -17.39
N THR A 389 -2.43 -22.96 -18.46
CA THR A 389 -3.23 -21.74 -18.67
C THR A 389 -4.73 -22.05 -18.78
N ASN A 390 -5.09 -23.05 -19.61
CA ASN A 390 -6.49 -23.45 -19.80
C ASN A 390 -7.09 -24.00 -18.51
N PHE A 391 -6.33 -24.78 -17.75
CA PHE A 391 -6.79 -25.28 -16.45
C PHE A 391 -7.16 -24.13 -15.49
N VAL A 392 -6.31 -23.09 -15.38
CA VAL A 392 -6.62 -21.93 -14.52
C VAL A 392 -7.82 -21.16 -15.04
N LYS A 393 -7.95 -20.99 -16.36
CA LYS A 393 -9.10 -20.32 -16.99
C LYS A 393 -10.41 -21.04 -16.64
N ASP A 394 -10.48 -22.35 -16.93
CA ASP A 394 -11.68 -23.16 -16.69
C ASP A 394 -12.05 -23.14 -15.20
N PHE A 395 -11.05 -23.17 -14.31
CA PHE A 395 -11.26 -23.08 -12.87
C PHE A 395 -11.91 -21.75 -12.48
N CYS A 396 -11.38 -20.62 -12.97
CA CYS A 396 -11.91 -19.28 -12.67
C CYS A 396 -13.35 -19.10 -13.16
N GLU A 397 -13.63 -19.53 -14.39
CA GLU A 397 -14.97 -19.47 -14.98
C GLU A 397 -15.97 -20.31 -14.17
N ASN A 398 -15.58 -21.49 -13.71
CA ASN A 398 -16.41 -22.34 -12.83
C ASN A 398 -16.67 -21.70 -11.45
N MET A 399 -15.76 -20.83 -10.98
CA MET A 399 -15.94 -20.03 -9.75
C MET A 399 -16.81 -18.79 -9.97
N GLY A 400 -17.28 -18.52 -11.18
CA GLY A 400 -18.07 -17.34 -11.52
C GLY A 400 -17.23 -16.05 -11.65
N ALA A 401 -15.90 -16.17 -11.71
CA ALA A 401 -14.99 -15.08 -11.98
C ALA A 401 -14.70 -14.99 -13.49
N ASP A 402 -14.64 -13.77 -14.01
CA ASP A 402 -14.20 -13.55 -15.39
C ASP A 402 -12.68 -13.79 -15.49
N PHE A 403 -12.19 -14.15 -16.68
CA PHE A 403 -10.78 -14.46 -16.88
C PHE A 403 -10.22 -13.78 -18.13
N ALA A 404 -8.96 -13.33 -18.04
CA ALA A 404 -8.18 -12.81 -19.18
C ALA A 404 -6.68 -13.06 -18.98
N LEU A 405 -5.97 -13.22 -20.08
CA LEU A 405 -4.50 -13.25 -20.08
C LEU A 405 -3.92 -11.84 -20.11
N ALA A 406 -2.72 -11.68 -19.56
CA ALA A 406 -1.93 -10.46 -19.66
C ALA A 406 -0.45 -10.78 -19.93
N GLU A 407 0.13 -10.08 -20.93
CA GLU A 407 1.53 -10.18 -21.35
C GLU A 407 2.19 -8.78 -21.34
N VAL A 408 1.77 -7.94 -20.40
CA VAL A 408 2.10 -6.51 -20.37
C VAL A 408 3.59 -6.24 -20.11
N TRP A 409 4.29 -7.13 -19.43
CA TRP A 409 5.70 -6.98 -19.18
C TRP A 409 6.51 -6.93 -20.49
N GLU A 410 6.16 -7.79 -21.44
CA GLU A 410 6.86 -7.87 -22.74
C GLU A 410 6.29 -6.88 -23.77
N LYS A 411 4.96 -6.71 -23.80
CA LYS A 411 4.23 -6.05 -24.89
C LYS A 411 3.61 -4.70 -24.49
N GLY A 412 3.80 -4.25 -23.25
CA GLY A 412 3.17 -3.01 -22.77
C GLY A 412 1.65 -3.05 -22.85
N GLY A 413 1.04 -1.96 -23.29
CA GLY A 413 -0.40 -1.85 -23.43
C GLY A 413 -1.01 -2.87 -24.40
N ASP A 414 -0.30 -3.27 -25.47
CA ASP A 414 -0.78 -4.29 -26.41
C ASP A 414 -0.98 -5.64 -25.73
N GLY A 415 -0.10 -5.98 -24.79
CA GLY A 415 -0.23 -7.20 -23.97
C GLY A 415 -1.36 -7.15 -22.94
N GLY A 416 -1.97 -6.00 -22.74
CA GLY A 416 -3.10 -5.78 -21.82
C GLY A 416 -4.47 -5.66 -22.48
N ILE A 417 -4.56 -5.68 -23.80
CA ILE A 417 -5.82 -5.44 -24.53
C ILE A 417 -6.90 -6.47 -24.18
N GLU A 418 -6.56 -7.75 -24.07
CA GLU A 418 -7.51 -8.81 -23.69
C GLU A 418 -8.07 -8.55 -22.30
N LEU A 419 -7.19 -8.24 -21.33
CA LEU A 419 -7.61 -7.91 -19.96
C LEU A 419 -8.48 -6.65 -19.93
N ALA A 420 -8.09 -5.60 -20.66
CA ALA A 420 -8.85 -4.34 -20.71
C ALA A 420 -10.27 -4.56 -21.26
N ASN A 421 -10.40 -5.32 -22.35
CA ASN A 421 -11.71 -5.66 -22.92
C ASN A 421 -12.55 -6.49 -21.94
N ARG A 422 -11.93 -7.45 -21.22
CA ARG A 422 -12.66 -8.26 -20.22
C ARG A 422 -13.14 -7.40 -19.06
N VAL A 423 -12.31 -6.49 -18.56
CA VAL A 423 -12.69 -5.54 -17.50
C VAL A 423 -13.85 -4.64 -17.95
N LEU A 424 -13.78 -4.06 -19.17
CA LEU A 424 -14.87 -3.26 -19.73
C LEU A 424 -16.18 -4.07 -19.84
N GLN A 425 -16.11 -5.30 -20.35
CA GLN A 425 -17.27 -6.18 -20.46
C GLN A 425 -17.87 -6.50 -19.08
N THR A 426 -17.02 -6.73 -18.07
CA THR A 426 -17.48 -6.99 -16.69
C THR A 426 -18.17 -5.76 -16.12
N LEU A 427 -17.62 -4.55 -16.32
CA LEU A 427 -18.21 -3.29 -15.88
C LEU A 427 -19.59 -3.02 -16.53
N GLU A 428 -19.80 -3.46 -17.77
CA GLU A 428 -21.07 -3.31 -18.49
C GLU A 428 -22.11 -4.37 -18.07
N SER A 429 -21.68 -5.60 -17.78
CA SER A 429 -22.57 -6.74 -17.56
C SER A 429 -22.85 -7.06 -16.09
N LYS A 430 -22.01 -6.62 -15.16
CA LYS A 430 -22.11 -6.91 -13.72
C LYS A 430 -22.10 -5.61 -12.92
N GLN A 431 -22.89 -5.58 -11.85
CA GLN A 431 -22.95 -4.45 -10.93
C GLN A 431 -22.24 -4.80 -9.61
N SER A 432 -21.45 -3.87 -9.11
CA SER A 432 -20.86 -3.95 -7.77
C SER A 432 -21.93 -3.65 -6.71
N ASN A 433 -22.03 -4.53 -5.73
CA ASN A 433 -22.83 -4.37 -4.52
C ASN A 433 -21.91 -4.28 -3.30
N PHE A 434 -20.84 -3.49 -3.44
CA PHE A 434 -19.78 -3.37 -2.44
C PHE A 434 -20.31 -3.05 -1.04
N ALA A 435 -19.89 -3.86 -0.08
CA ALA A 435 -20.06 -3.62 1.35
C ALA A 435 -18.82 -4.10 2.14
N PRO A 436 -18.42 -3.37 3.20
CA PRO A 436 -17.41 -3.85 4.14
C PRO A 436 -17.86 -5.15 4.82
N ILE A 437 -16.89 -5.99 5.24
CA ILE A 437 -17.19 -7.33 5.73
C ILE A 437 -17.75 -7.38 7.16
N TYR A 438 -17.59 -6.31 7.93
CA TYR A 438 -18.12 -6.19 9.29
C TYR A 438 -18.64 -4.77 9.57
N PRO A 439 -19.65 -4.61 10.45
CA PRO A 439 -20.09 -3.29 10.95
C PRO A 439 -19.14 -2.75 12.02
N LEU A 440 -19.11 -1.42 12.24
CA LEU A 440 -18.21 -0.81 13.23
C LEU A 440 -18.72 -0.89 14.69
N ASP A 441 -19.99 -1.11 14.90
CA ASP A 441 -20.67 -1.13 16.20
C ASP A 441 -20.61 -2.48 16.95
N ILE A 442 -19.83 -3.45 16.45
CA ILE A 442 -19.50 -4.69 17.15
C ILE A 442 -18.18 -4.56 17.92
N SER A 443 -17.90 -5.48 18.83
CA SER A 443 -16.69 -5.46 19.65
C SER A 443 -15.40 -5.55 18.82
N ILE A 444 -14.28 -5.07 19.37
CA ILE A 444 -12.95 -5.23 18.76
C ILE A 444 -12.66 -6.72 18.49
N GLU A 445 -12.99 -7.58 19.47
CA GLU A 445 -12.82 -9.03 19.34
C GLU A 445 -13.62 -9.61 18.18
N ASP A 446 -14.88 -9.23 18.01
CA ASP A 446 -15.75 -9.74 16.93
C ASP A 446 -15.29 -9.27 15.56
N LYS A 447 -14.81 -8.02 15.42
CA LYS A 447 -14.20 -7.53 14.16
C LYS A 447 -12.99 -8.36 13.76
N ILE A 448 -12.08 -8.61 14.72
CA ILE A 448 -10.88 -9.43 14.50
C ILE A 448 -11.27 -10.84 14.11
N LYS A 449 -12.19 -11.48 14.84
CA LYS A 449 -12.68 -12.82 14.51
C LYS A 449 -13.30 -12.87 13.13
N THR A 450 -14.12 -11.88 12.75
CA THR A 450 -14.72 -11.82 11.41
C THR A 450 -13.66 -11.81 10.31
N ILE A 451 -12.63 -10.96 10.41
CA ILE A 451 -11.54 -10.94 9.42
C ILE A 451 -10.83 -12.30 9.38
N CYS A 452 -10.49 -12.85 10.54
CA CYS A 452 -9.71 -14.09 10.63
C CYS A 452 -10.49 -15.31 10.07
N THR A 453 -11.78 -15.42 10.35
CA THR A 453 -12.60 -16.55 9.87
C THR A 453 -13.03 -16.35 8.42
N GLU A 454 -13.51 -15.17 8.06
CA GLU A 454 -14.09 -14.93 6.74
C GLU A 454 -13.02 -14.75 5.66
N ILE A 455 -11.96 -14.00 5.94
CA ILE A 455 -10.92 -13.69 4.96
C ILE A 455 -9.80 -14.72 5.00
N TYR A 456 -9.27 -15.04 6.19
CA TYR A 456 -8.13 -15.96 6.29
C TYR A 456 -8.56 -17.44 6.30
N GLY A 457 -9.80 -17.74 6.74
CA GLY A 457 -10.28 -19.11 6.87
C GLY A 457 -9.78 -19.81 8.13
N ALA A 458 -9.44 -19.05 9.17
CA ALA A 458 -9.04 -19.58 10.47
C ALA A 458 -10.19 -20.34 11.15
N GLY A 459 -9.86 -21.43 11.83
CA GLY A 459 -10.82 -22.19 12.64
C GLY A 459 -11.03 -21.57 14.03
N ASP A 460 -10.03 -20.83 14.54
CA ASP A 460 -10.09 -20.18 15.86
C ASP A 460 -9.18 -18.95 15.92
N VAL A 461 -9.43 -18.08 16.89
CA VAL A 461 -8.63 -16.89 17.18
C VAL A 461 -8.35 -16.81 18.69
N VAL A 462 -7.08 -16.81 19.05
CA VAL A 462 -6.61 -16.74 20.44
C VAL A 462 -5.94 -15.39 20.69
N PHE A 463 -6.20 -14.83 21.86
CA PHE A 463 -5.64 -13.54 22.28
C PHE A 463 -4.68 -13.78 23.46
N GLU A 464 -3.42 -13.37 23.32
CA GLU A 464 -2.46 -13.37 24.40
C GLU A 464 -2.87 -12.36 25.51
N PRO A 465 -2.39 -12.52 26.74
CA PRO A 465 -2.75 -11.63 27.86
C PRO A 465 -2.46 -10.15 27.57
N ALA A 466 -1.38 -9.84 26.85
CA ALA A 466 -1.04 -8.48 26.42
C ALA A 466 -2.10 -7.90 25.49
N ALA A 467 -2.52 -8.67 24.49
CA ALA A 467 -3.57 -8.27 23.55
C ALA A 467 -4.91 -8.03 24.24
N ARG A 468 -5.31 -8.89 25.19
CA ARG A 468 -6.56 -8.69 25.96
C ARG A 468 -6.50 -7.44 26.79
N LYS A 469 -5.39 -7.19 27.48
CA LYS A 469 -5.19 -5.96 28.26
C LYS A 469 -5.30 -4.71 27.39
N GLN A 470 -4.66 -4.71 26.20
CA GLN A 470 -4.75 -3.58 25.27
C GLN A 470 -6.17 -3.39 24.74
N MET A 471 -6.87 -4.48 24.39
CA MET A 471 -8.26 -4.42 23.94
C MET A 471 -9.15 -3.74 24.98
N ASP A 472 -9.01 -4.08 26.27
CA ASP A 472 -9.76 -3.45 27.36
C ASP A 472 -9.44 -1.96 27.50
N ILE A 473 -8.15 -1.57 27.33
CA ILE A 473 -7.72 -0.17 27.37
C ILE A 473 -8.34 0.60 26.20
N LEU A 474 -8.25 0.07 24.99
CA LEU A 474 -8.78 0.72 23.78
C LEU A 474 -10.30 0.87 23.84
N THR A 475 -11.02 -0.13 24.34
CA THR A 475 -12.46 -0.06 24.56
C THR A 475 -12.83 1.03 25.57
N LYS A 476 -12.11 1.12 26.71
CA LYS A 476 -12.33 2.18 27.71
C LYS A 476 -12.03 3.58 27.16
N LEU A 477 -11.09 3.71 26.23
CA LEU A 477 -10.77 4.97 25.57
C LEU A 477 -11.73 5.32 24.42
N GLY A 478 -12.72 4.46 24.11
CA GLY A 478 -13.75 4.70 23.09
C GLY A 478 -13.29 4.41 21.64
N PHE A 479 -12.28 3.55 21.47
CA PHE A 479 -11.79 3.13 20.15
C PHE A 479 -12.45 1.84 19.63
N ASP A 480 -13.52 1.38 20.23
CA ASP A 480 -14.23 0.18 19.81
C ASP A 480 -15.05 0.34 18.52
N ASN A 481 -15.26 1.57 18.03
CA ASN A 481 -16.04 1.90 16.84
C ASN A 481 -15.21 2.21 15.58
N ILE A 482 -13.93 1.91 15.58
CA ILE A 482 -13.04 2.12 14.42
C ILE A 482 -12.63 0.80 13.77
N PRO A 483 -12.19 0.80 12.49
CA PRO A 483 -11.81 -0.43 11.79
C PRO A 483 -10.51 -1.06 12.31
N ILE A 484 -10.32 -2.32 11.94
CA ILE A 484 -9.17 -3.15 12.30
C ILE A 484 -8.17 -3.21 11.14
N CYS A 485 -6.90 -3.05 11.46
CA CYS A 485 -5.78 -3.25 10.54
C CYS A 485 -4.98 -4.47 11.02
N MET A 486 -5.23 -5.63 10.43
CA MET A 486 -4.50 -6.85 10.76
C MET A 486 -3.06 -6.78 10.25
N ALA A 487 -2.11 -6.94 11.15
CA ALA A 487 -0.69 -7.03 10.87
C ALA A 487 -0.23 -8.48 10.99
N LYS A 488 -0.08 -9.16 9.84
CA LYS A 488 0.35 -10.56 9.74
C LYS A 488 1.36 -10.76 8.61
N THR A 489 1.92 -11.95 8.51
CA THR A 489 2.74 -12.33 7.37
C THR A 489 1.95 -12.23 6.06
N GLN A 490 2.58 -11.74 5.01
CA GLN A 490 1.99 -11.64 3.68
C GLN A 490 2.06 -12.97 2.88
N TYR A 491 2.84 -13.93 3.33
CA TYR A 491 3.17 -15.14 2.56
C TYR A 491 2.16 -16.30 2.73
N SER A 492 1.20 -16.16 3.62
CA SER A 492 0.19 -17.18 3.90
C SER A 492 -1.13 -16.52 4.27
N LEU A 493 -2.23 -17.23 4.10
CA LEU A 493 -3.52 -16.88 4.71
C LEU A 493 -3.48 -16.99 6.24
N SER A 494 -2.62 -17.85 6.80
CA SER A 494 -2.36 -17.99 8.23
C SER A 494 -1.36 -16.93 8.73
N ASP A 495 -1.15 -16.86 10.04
CA ASP A 495 -0.04 -16.14 10.70
C ASP A 495 1.30 -16.91 10.65
N ASN A 496 1.29 -18.14 10.14
CA ASN A 496 2.48 -18.95 9.91
C ASN A 496 2.85 -18.93 8.41
N PRO A 497 3.98 -18.31 8.01
CA PRO A 497 4.37 -18.19 6.60
C PRO A 497 4.71 -19.53 5.92
N ALA A 498 4.87 -20.62 6.66
CA ALA A 498 5.14 -21.95 6.12
C ALA A 498 3.87 -22.67 5.64
N LEU A 499 2.68 -22.22 6.03
CA LEU A 499 1.41 -22.81 5.63
C LEU A 499 0.96 -22.24 4.28
N LEU A 500 1.36 -22.89 3.19
CA LEU A 500 1.05 -22.45 1.81
C LEU A 500 -0.34 -22.93 1.35
N GLY A 501 -0.79 -22.42 0.21
CA GLY A 501 -2.05 -22.80 -0.41
C GLY A 501 -3.27 -22.25 0.34
N ARG A 502 -4.16 -23.13 0.77
CA ARG A 502 -5.36 -22.81 1.54
C ARG A 502 -5.34 -23.62 2.84
N PRO A 503 -4.61 -23.16 3.86
CA PRO A 503 -4.61 -23.85 5.16
C PRO A 503 -6.02 -23.86 5.77
N SER A 504 -6.34 -24.89 6.53
CA SER A 504 -7.61 -25.08 7.23
C SER A 504 -7.38 -25.49 8.69
N ASN A 505 -8.36 -25.24 9.55
CA ASN A 505 -8.33 -25.60 10.97
C ASN A 505 -7.10 -25.03 11.73
N PHE A 506 -6.55 -23.92 11.27
CA PHE A 506 -5.46 -23.23 11.97
C PHE A 506 -6.03 -22.18 12.92
N THR A 507 -5.24 -21.83 13.92
CA THR A 507 -5.56 -20.77 14.89
C THR A 507 -4.71 -19.55 14.60
N ILE A 508 -5.32 -18.36 14.56
CA ILE A 508 -4.60 -17.08 14.56
C ILE A 508 -4.34 -16.66 15.99
N THR A 509 -3.11 -16.30 16.31
CA THR A 509 -2.73 -15.80 17.63
C THR A 509 -2.51 -14.30 17.59
N VAL A 510 -3.40 -13.54 18.23
CA VAL A 510 -3.24 -12.11 18.43
C VAL A 510 -2.31 -11.88 19.61
N ARG A 511 -1.12 -11.32 19.37
CA ARG A 511 -0.09 -11.11 20.37
C ARG A 511 -0.21 -9.78 21.09
N ASP A 512 -0.52 -8.73 20.36
CA ASP A 512 -0.67 -7.37 20.88
C ASP A 512 -1.52 -6.53 19.93
N MET A 513 -1.93 -5.34 20.37
CA MET A 513 -2.59 -4.34 19.54
C MET A 513 -2.33 -2.93 20.03
N TYR A 514 -2.46 -1.95 19.15
CA TYR A 514 -2.39 -0.53 19.48
C TYR A 514 -3.25 0.29 18.53
N VAL A 515 -3.59 1.50 18.92
CA VAL A 515 -4.37 2.41 18.07
C VAL A 515 -3.45 3.37 17.33
N SER A 516 -3.69 3.54 16.04
CA SER A 516 -3.25 4.68 15.23
C SER A 516 -4.39 5.70 15.25
N ALA A 517 -4.44 6.50 16.31
CA ALA A 517 -5.62 7.31 16.64
C ALA A 517 -5.89 8.41 15.61
N GLY A 518 -4.85 9.02 15.06
CA GLY A 518 -4.94 10.00 13.99
C GLY A 518 -5.33 9.38 12.65
N ALA A 519 -4.80 8.20 12.33
CA ALA A 519 -5.19 7.44 11.15
C ALA A 519 -6.61 6.87 11.29
N GLY A 520 -7.05 6.54 12.51
CA GLY A 520 -8.40 6.09 12.80
C GLY A 520 -8.61 4.59 12.63
N PHE A 521 -7.63 3.75 12.97
CA PHE A 521 -7.77 2.29 12.99
C PHE A 521 -6.94 1.65 14.12
N ILE A 522 -7.29 0.43 14.51
CA ILE A 522 -6.53 -0.39 15.46
C ILE A 522 -5.62 -1.33 14.69
N VAL A 523 -4.33 -1.30 14.98
CA VAL A 523 -3.35 -2.26 14.47
C VAL A 523 -3.32 -3.47 15.38
N VAL A 524 -3.51 -4.66 14.80
CA VAL A 524 -3.57 -5.96 15.52
C VAL A 524 -2.42 -6.83 15.07
N LEU A 525 -1.52 -7.16 15.97
CA LEU A 525 -0.29 -7.89 15.71
C LEU A 525 -0.48 -9.40 15.92
N THR A 526 -0.26 -10.20 14.88
CA THR A 526 -0.35 -11.67 14.96
C THR A 526 1.02 -12.36 14.91
N GLY A 527 2.10 -11.59 14.80
CA GLY A 527 3.47 -12.09 14.73
C GLY A 527 4.48 -10.98 14.94
N ASP A 528 5.75 -11.28 14.71
CA ASP A 528 6.83 -10.30 14.76
C ASP A 528 6.78 -9.43 13.48
N ILE A 529 6.06 -8.34 13.54
CA ILE A 529 5.89 -7.42 12.41
C ILE A 529 7.04 -6.42 12.39
N MET A 530 7.79 -6.44 11.31
CA MET A 530 8.99 -5.64 11.14
C MET A 530 8.64 -4.21 10.69
N THR A 531 8.70 -3.26 11.62
CA THR A 531 8.47 -1.83 11.34
C THR A 531 9.72 -1.07 10.96
N MET A 532 10.91 -1.64 11.21
CA MET A 532 12.21 -1.18 10.72
C MET A 532 12.94 -2.37 10.09
N PRO A 533 12.81 -2.56 8.77
CA PRO A 533 13.51 -3.64 8.06
C PRO A 533 15.03 -3.48 8.16
N GLY A 534 15.76 -4.59 8.06
CA GLY A 534 17.22 -4.57 7.91
C GLY A 534 17.62 -4.80 6.46
N LEU A 535 18.81 -4.35 6.08
CA LEU A 535 19.40 -4.72 4.80
C LEU A 535 19.68 -6.23 4.78
N PRO A 536 19.44 -6.93 3.65
CA PRO A 536 19.76 -8.35 3.49
C PRO A 536 21.26 -8.56 3.37
N LYS A 537 21.68 -9.82 3.31
CA LYS A 537 23.10 -10.19 3.14
C LYS A 537 23.72 -9.60 1.85
N GLN A 538 22.92 -9.52 0.78
CA GLN A 538 23.28 -8.88 -0.48
C GLN A 538 22.17 -7.88 -0.82
N PRO A 539 22.28 -6.62 -0.37
CA PRO A 539 21.31 -5.59 -0.69
C PRO A 539 21.48 -5.09 -2.13
N ALA A 540 20.39 -4.62 -2.71
CA ALA A 540 20.39 -3.97 -4.03
C ALA A 540 21.40 -2.80 -4.10
N ALA A 541 21.64 -2.13 -2.98
CA ALA A 541 22.63 -1.08 -2.83
C ALA A 541 24.05 -1.44 -3.33
N TYR A 542 24.42 -2.73 -3.35
CA TYR A 542 25.73 -3.16 -3.86
C TYR A 542 25.85 -3.09 -5.40
N SER A 543 24.72 -3.07 -6.10
CA SER A 543 24.66 -3.06 -7.56
C SER A 543 24.28 -1.69 -8.13
N ILE A 544 23.77 -0.79 -7.30
CA ILE A 544 23.35 0.56 -7.72
C ILE A 544 24.60 1.44 -7.80
N ASP A 545 24.80 2.09 -8.97
CA ASP A 545 25.90 3.00 -9.21
C ASP A 545 25.45 4.18 -10.09
N VAL A 546 26.29 5.19 -10.21
CA VAL A 546 26.09 6.35 -11.09
C VAL A 546 27.34 6.57 -11.93
N ASP A 547 27.21 6.65 -13.23
CA ASP A 547 28.30 6.90 -14.15
C ASP A 547 28.75 8.38 -14.15
N LYS A 548 29.85 8.66 -14.83
CA LYS A 548 30.41 10.03 -14.96
C LYS A 548 29.47 11.05 -15.62
N ASN A 549 28.43 10.60 -16.29
CA ASN A 549 27.44 11.43 -16.96
C ASN A 549 26.17 11.61 -16.10
N GLY A 550 26.15 11.05 -14.88
CA GLY A 550 25.01 11.07 -13.98
C GLY A 550 23.94 10.02 -14.29
N ARG A 551 24.23 9.05 -15.16
CA ARG A 551 23.31 7.95 -15.48
C ARG A 551 23.37 6.87 -14.40
N ILE A 552 22.23 6.51 -13.84
CA ILE A 552 22.12 5.49 -12.81
C ILE A 552 22.08 4.11 -13.44
N THR A 553 22.75 3.14 -12.80
CA THR A 553 22.76 1.74 -13.18
C THR A 553 22.40 0.86 -11.97
N GLY A 554 21.94 -0.35 -12.21
CA GLY A 554 21.64 -1.31 -11.17
C GLY A 554 20.40 -1.00 -10.32
N LEU A 555 19.57 -0.04 -10.72
CA LEU A 555 18.31 0.28 -10.06
C LEU A 555 17.15 -0.60 -10.59
N PHE A 556 17.37 -1.85 -10.86
CA PHE A 556 16.45 -2.90 -11.40
C PHE A 556 16.58 -3.17 -12.91
#